data_2c7908376ab267d9f3bad7da0e7a6e4b
#
_entry.id   2c7908376ab267d9f3bad7da0e7a6e4b
#
_cell.length_a   1.000
_cell.length_b   1.000
_cell.length_c   1.000
_cell.angle_alpha   90.00
_cell.angle_beta   90.00
_cell.angle_gamma   90.00
#
_symmetry.space_group_name_H-M   'P 1'
#
loop_
_entity.id
_entity.type
_entity.pdbx_description
1 polymer ?
#
loop_
_entity_poly.entity_id
_entity_poly.type
_entity_poly.pdbx_seq_one_letter_code
_entity_poly.pdbx_strand_id
1 'polypeptide(L)'
;KDCIAPTQIDFRPDGHYNDCVKLDNGVYAQVLVMKKFGSELSDRALADMADLPIPMAITWYVQPMDKSKAINYVRTRSAWIDKEIIEEQRSAVNKGYDFSILPQELKYSKEETEDVLDHLQNKNQRLYVFTGLVYTYAESKEALDTQVLRIISTARQNSIELDTYDYRQRQGLNSILPLGHNHVEISRMFTSAQDSIL
;
A
#
# COMPACT_ATOMS: atom_id res chain seq x y z
N LYS A 1 31.38 18.38 -2.56
CA LYS A 1 30.34 18.06 -3.54
C LYS A 1 29.91 16.59 -3.47
N ASP A 2 30.73 15.69 -2.97
CA ASP A 2 30.54 14.24 -3.02
C ASP A 2 29.69 13.69 -1.89
N CYS A 3 29.14 14.54 -1.03
CA CYS A 3 28.34 14.13 0.15
C CYS A 3 26.82 14.19 -0.05
N ILE A 4 26.32 14.60 -1.22
CA ILE A 4 24.89 14.91 -1.39
C ILE A 4 24.13 13.81 -2.14
N ALA A 5 24.82 13.05 -2.99
CA ALA A 5 24.19 11.96 -3.74
C ALA A 5 25.23 10.85 -3.99
N PRO A 6 24.80 9.58 -3.96
CA PRO A 6 25.66 8.48 -4.36
C PRO A 6 26.06 8.63 -5.83
N THR A 7 27.31 8.32 -6.16
CA THR A 7 27.82 8.37 -7.54
C THR A 7 27.38 7.14 -8.33
N GLN A 8 27.13 6.04 -7.64
CA GLN A 8 26.65 4.78 -8.23
C GLN A 8 25.62 4.11 -7.32
N ILE A 9 24.60 3.55 -7.92
CA ILE A 9 23.58 2.76 -7.23
C ILE A 9 23.48 1.43 -7.95
N ASP A 10 23.75 0.34 -7.24
CA ASP A 10 23.55 -1.02 -7.74
C ASP A 10 22.14 -1.49 -7.35
N PHE A 11 21.30 -1.68 -8.36
CA PHE A 11 19.91 -2.16 -8.18
C PHE A 11 19.81 -3.69 -8.17
N ARG A 12 20.93 -4.37 -8.23
CA ARG A 12 21.00 -5.83 -8.17
C ARG A 12 22.27 -6.27 -7.44
N PRO A 13 22.38 -5.91 -6.16
CA PRO A 13 23.60 -6.16 -5.39
C PRO A 13 24.00 -7.62 -5.48
N ASP A 14 25.31 -7.84 -5.62
CA ASP A 14 25.93 -9.16 -5.72
C ASP A 14 25.32 -10.07 -6.82
N GLY A 15 24.60 -9.46 -7.78
CA GLY A 15 23.99 -10.13 -8.94
C GLY A 15 22.72 -10.94 -8.65
N HIS A 16 22.28 -11.07 -7.40
CA HIS A 16 21.14 -11.90 -7.03
C HIS A 16 20.10 -11.25 -6.09
N TYR A 17 20.45 -10.20 -5.35
CA TYR A 17 19.45 -9.51 -4.52
C TYR A 17 18.52 -8.65 -5.38
N ASN A 18 17.22 -8.82 -5.19
CA ASN A 18 16.18 -8.14 -5.98
C ASN A 18 15.31 -7.22 -5.11
N ASP A 19 15.47 -7.29 -3.81
CA ASP A 19 14.69 -6.64 -2.77
C ASP A 19 15.35 -5.38 -2.20
N CYS A 20 16.61 -5.12 -2.56
CA CYS A 20 17.37 -3.99 -2.06
C CYS A 20 18.26 -3.35 -3.13
N VAL A 21 18.85 -2.24 -2.80
CA VAL A 21 19.88 -1.53 -3.59
C VAL A 21 21.14 -1.38 -2.75
N LYS A 22 22.30 -1.30 -3.41
CA LYS A 22 23.58 -1.00 -2.76
C LYS A 22 24.11 0.31 -3.28
N LEU A 23 24.44 1.20 -2.37
CA LEU A 23 25.03 2.49 -2.66
C LEU A 23 26.56 2.37 -2.73
N ASP A 24 27.22 3.32 -3.39
CA ASP A 24 28.69 3.35 -3.59
C ASP A 24 29.50 3.39 -2.29
N ASN A 25 28.91 3.86 -1.19
CA ASN A 25 29.50 3.80 0.16
C ASN A 25 29.35 2.44 0.86
N GLY A 26 28.85 1.43 0.16
CA GLY A 26 28.65 0.07 0.70
C GLY A 26 27.37 -0.13 1.50
N VAL A 27 26.56 0.91 1.68
CA VAL A 27 25.28 0.85 2.40
C VAL A 27 24.24 0.14 1.55
N TYR A 28 23.48 -0.76 2.18
CA TYR A 28 22.30 -1.40 1.59
C TYR A 28 21.05 -0.63 1.98
N ALA A 29 20.15 -0.44 1.04
CA ALA A 29 18.88 0.25 1.27
C ALA A 29 17.72 -0.48 0.61
N GLN A 30 16.52 -0.32 1.18
CA GLN A 30 15.30 -0.95 0.67
C GLN A 30 14.12 -0.01 0.80
N VAL A 31 13.25 -0.05 -0.20
CA VAL A 31 11.94 0.62 -0.18
C VAL A 31 10.85 -0.43 -0.05
N LEU A 32 9.99 -0.24 0.94
CA LEU A 32 8.78 -1.02 1.16
C LEU A 32 7.59 -0.19 0.72
N VAL A 33 6.55 -0.85 0.23
CA VAL A 33 5.32 -0.19 -0.24
C VAL A 33 4.14 -0.62 0.63
N MET A 34 3.33 0.33 1.07
CA MET A 34 2.11 0.05 1.82
C MET A 34 1.06 -0.53 0.87
N LYS A 35 0.76 -1.83 1.05
CA LYS A 35 -0.08 -2.61 0.13
C LYS A 35 -1.53 -2.71 0.57
N LYS A 36 -1.74 -2.91 1.87
CA LYS A 36 -3.08 -3.01 2.45
C LYS A 36 -3.13 -2.32 3.81
N PHE A 37 -4.32 -1.88 4.15
CA PHE A 37 -4.66 -1.32 5.44
C PHE A 37 -5.86 -2.07 5.98
N GLY A 38 -5.92 -2.23 7.31
CA GLY A 38 -7.09 -2.75 7.97
C GLY A 38 -8.29 -1.80 7.83
N SER A 39 -9.47 -2.30 8.14
CA SER A 39 -10.70 -1.49 8.17
C SER A 39 -10.63 -0.35 9.19
N GLU A 40 -9.87 -0.55 10.25
CA GLU A 40 -9.60 0.45 11.28
C GLU A 40 -8.08 0.67 11.37
N LEU A 41 -7.65 1.88 11.04
CA LEU A 41 -6.28 2.33 11.27
C LEU A 41 -6.22 3.00 12.64
N SER A 42 -5.23 2.60 13.44
CA SER A 42 -4.95 3.28 14.69
C SER A 42 -4.27 4.63 14.43
N ASP A 43 -4.70 5.68 15.12
CA ASP A 43 -4.03 7.00 15.11
C ASP A 43 -2.54 6.92 15.48
N ARG A 44 -2.13 5.80 16.12
CA ARG A 44 -0.74 5.54 16.51
C ARG A 44 0.07 4.77 15.50
N ALA A 45 -0.55 4.26 14.43
CA ALA A 45 0.12 3.35 13.49
C ALA A 45 1.43 3.91 12.95
N LEU A 46 1.43 5.20 12.61
CA LEU A 46 2.63 5.87 12.11
C LEU A 46 3.59 6.26 13.22
N ALA A 47 3.08 6.67 14.38
CA ALA A 47 3.90 6.98 15.52
C ALA A 47 4.69 5.74 15.98
N ASP A 48 4.02 4.59 16.08
CA ASP A 48 4.66 3.31 16.44
C ASP A 48 5.75 2.89 15.44
N MET A 49 5.55 3.19 14.15
CA MET A 49 6.58 2.96 13.14
C MET A 49 7.73 3.97 13.27
N ALA A 50 7.41 5.25 13.47
CA ALA A 50 8.42 6.31 13.61
C ALA A 50 9.25 6.20 14.88
N ASP A 51 8.70 5.61 15.94
CA ASP A 51 9.37 5.38 17.23
C ASP A 51 10.37 4.20 17.19
N LEU A 52 10.42 3.46 16.08
CA LEU A 52 11.44 2.42 15.93
C LEU A 52 12.83 3.03 15.90
N PRO A 53 13.81 2.47 16.65
CA PRO A 53 15.21 2.92 16.62
C PRO A 53 15.92 2.43 15.34
N ILE A 54 15.35 2.76 14.20
CA ILE A 54 15.78 2.35 12.85
C ILE A 54 15.81 3.59 11.96
N PRO A 55 16.90 3.84 11.22
CA PRO A 55 16.92 4.93 10.25
C PRO A 55 15.89 4.68 9.16
N MET A 56 14.89 5.55 9.09
CA MET A 56 13.75 5.34 8.18
C MET A 56 13.21 6.68 7.68
N ALA A 57 12.69 6.66 6.46
CA ALA A 57 11.88 7.74 5.91
C ALA A 57 10.54 7.20 5.42
N ILE A 58 9.46 7.91 5.72
CA ILE A 58 8.12 7.59 5.24
C ILE A 58 7.69 8.69 4.27
N THR A 59 7.27 8.31 3.08
CA THR A 59 6.80 9.23 2.05
C THR A 59 5.39 8.85 1.60
N TRP A 60 4.53 9.86 1.47
CA TRP A 60 3.15 9.67 1.04
C TRP A 60 2.86 10.51 -0.17
N TYR A 61 2.18 9.88 -1.12
CA TYR A 61 1.54 10.52 -2.25
C TYR A 61 0.03 10.43 -2.06
N VAL A 62 -0.61 11.56 -1.90
CA VAL A 62 -2.06 11.68 -1.76
C VAL A 62 -2.58 12.55 -2.90
N GLN A 63 -3.42 11.99 -3.76
CA GLN A 63 -3.99 12.68 -4.91
C GLN A 63 -5.50 12.65 -4.84
N PRO A 64 -6.18 13.81 -4.79
CA PRO A 64 -7.63 13.85 -4.84
C PRO A 64 -8.13 13.37 -6.20
N MET A 65 -9.15 12.53 -6.20
CA MET A 65 -9.83 12.09 -7.40
C MET A 65 -11.00 13.02 -7.73
N ASP A 66 -11.18 13.35 -9.01
CA ASP A 66 -12.37 14.04 -9.47
C ASP A 66 -13.64 13.26 -9.11
N LYS A 67 -14.69 13.98 -8.65
CA LYS A 67 -15.92 13.36 -8.14
C LYS A 67 -16.58 12.42 -9.16
N SER A 68 -16.63 12.81 -10.42
CA SER A 68 -17.23 11.98 -11.47
C SER A 68 -16.42 10.72 -11.72
N LYS A 69 -15.09 10.83 -11.71
CA LYS A 69 -14.19 9.67 -11.85
C LYS A 69 -14.29 8.76 -10.64
N ALA A 70 -14.36 9.30 -9.43
CA ALA A 70 -14.52 8.55 -8.19
C ALA A 70 -15.84 7.73 -8.20
N ILE A 71 -16.96 8.34 -8.54
CA ILE A 71 -18.25 7.67 -8.64
C ILE A 71 -18.20 6.55 -9.69
N ASN A 72 -17.63 6.81 -10.85
CA ASN A 72 -17.51 5.79 -11.90
C ASN A 72 -16.60 4.63 -11.47
N TYR A 73 -15.51 4.93 -10.79
CA TYR A 73 -14.60 3.91 -10.24
C TYR A 73 -15.34 3.00 -9.25
N VAL A 74 -16.05 3.57 -8.29
CA VAL A 74 -16.79 2.82 -7.26
C VAL A 74 -17.92 2.00 -7.90
N ARG A 75 -18.65 2.57 -8.87
CA ARG A 75 -19.68 1.81 -9.62
C ARG A 75 -19.11 0.63 -10.39
N THR A 76 -17.97 0.81 -11.03
CA THR A 76 -17.28 -0.30 -11.73
C THR A 76 -16.86 -1.38 -10.75
N ARG A 77 -16.36 -0.99 -9.58
CA ARG A 77 -16.00 -1.92 -8.50
C ARG A 77 -17.23 -2.68 -7.98
N SER A 78 -18.34 -1.99 -7.75
CA SER A 78 -19.62 -2.60 -7.34
C SER A 78 -20.11 -3.62 -8.37
N ALA A 79 -20.12 -3.26 -9.65
CA ALA A 79 -20.54 -4.17 -10.72
C ALA A 79 -19.65 -5.42 -10.82
N TRP A 80 -18.35 -5.29 -10.52
CA TRP A 80 -17.43 -6.41 -10.48
C TRP A 80 -17.73 -7.35 -9.31
N ILE A 81 -18.00 -6.80 -8.11
CA ILE A 81 -18.42 -7.56 -6.93
C ILE A 81 -19.75 -8.29 -7.20
N ASP A 82 -20.74 -7.62 -7.79
CA ASP A 82 -22.01 -8.23 -8.14
C ASP A 82 -21.84 -9.42 -9.12
N LYS A 83 -20.93 -9.29 -10.08
CA LYS A 83 -20.57 -10.38 -10.99
C LYS A 83 -19.95 -11.56 -10.23
N GLU A 84 -19.04 -11.30 -9.31
CA GLU A 84 -18.38 -12.32 -8.50
C GLU A 84 -19.40 -13.05 -7.60
N ILE A 85 -20.34 -12.32 -7.02
CA ILE A 85 -21.47 -12.89 -6.26
C ILE A 85 -22.29 -13.85 -7.13
N ILE A 86 -22.64 -13.45 -8.36
CA ILE A 86 -23.39 -14.29 -9.30
C ILE A 86 -22.61 -15.56 -9.67
N GLU A 87 -21.32 -15.45 -9.89
CA GLU A 87 -20.44 -16.59 -10.21
C GLU A 87 -20.37 -17.58 -9.03
N GLU A 88 -20.22 -17.09 -7.80
CA GLU A 88 -20.24 -17.91 -6.59
C GLU A 88 -21.60 -18.60 -6.37
N GLN A 89 -22.71 -17.88 -6.58
CA GLN A 89 -24.05 -18.46 -6.50
C GLN A 89 -24.25 -19.59 -7.53
N ARG A 90 -23.81 -19.39 -8.76
CA ARG A 90 -23.86 -20.44 -9.81
C ARG A 90 -22.99 -21.64 -9.44
N SER A 91 -21.80 -21.40 -8.88
CA SER A 91 -20.92 -22.47 -8.42
C SER A 91 -21.55 -23.26 -7.27
N ALA A 92 -22.21 -22.60 -6.31
CA ALA A 92 -22.92 -23.23 -5.21
C ALA A 92 -24.05 -24.13 -5.70
N VAL A 93 -24.89 -23.64 -6.61
CA VAL A 93 -25.98 -24.41 -7.23
C VAL A 93 -25.45 -25.65 -7.95
N ASN A 94 -24.37 -25.50 -8.74
CA ASN A 94 -23.76 -26.62 -9.46
C ASN A 94 -23.17 -27.69 -8.51
N LYS A 95 -22.79 -27.31 -7.30
CA LYS A 95 -22.29 -28.22 -6.25
C LYS A 95 -23.38 -28.73 -5.32
N GLY A 96 -24.66 -28.37 -5.56
CA GLY A 96 -25.82 -28.80 -4.73
C GLY A 96 -25.94 -28.08 -3.39
N TYR A 97 -25.26 -26.91 -3.22
CA TYR A 97 -25.40 -26.08 -2.04
C TYR A 97 -26.50 -25.01 -2.22
N ASP A 98 -26.97 -24.45 -1.11
CA ASP A 98 -27.92 -23.34 -1.11
C ASP A 98 -27.25 -22.09 -1.68
N PHE A 99 -27.86 -21.49 -2.70
CA PHE A 99 -27.37 -20.27 -3.37
C PHE A 99 -27.39 -19.03 -2.46
N SER A 100 -28.08 -19.08 -1.32
CA SER A 100 -28.14 -18.00 -0.34
C SER A 100 -26.85 -17.88 0.50
N ILE A 101 -26.01 -18.91 0.49
CA ILE A 101 -24.75 -18.94 1.23
C ILE A 101 -23.67 -18.25 0.40
N LEU A 102 -23.47 -16.96 0.65
CA LEU A 102 -22.38 -16.17 0.06
C LEU A 102 -21.19 -16.11 1.02
N PRO A 103 -19.94 -16.11 0.48
CA PRO A 103 -18.76 -15.80 1.27
C PRO A 103 -18.92 -14.46 1.99
N GLN A 104 -18.58 -14.44 3.26
CA GLN A 104 -18.77 -13.27 4.12
C GLN A 104 -17.98 -12.05 3.61
N GLU A 105 -16.80 -12.30 3.04
CA GLU A 105 -15.95 -11.28 2.43
C GLU A 105 -16.64 -10.54 1.27
N LEU A 106 -17.42 -11.24 0.44
CA LEU A 106 -18.14 -10.59 -0.67
C LEU A 106 -19.30 -9.74 -0.17
N LYS A 107 -19.98 -10.16 0.90
CA LYS A 107 -21.04 -9.36 1.53
C LYS A 107 -20.47 -8.05 2.09
N TYR A 108 -19.38 -8.14 2.87
CA TYR A 108 -18.73 -6.96 3.42
C TYR A 108 -18.19 -6.02 2.33
N SER A 109 -17.55 -6.59 1.30
CA SER A 109 -17.05 -5.78 0.17
C SER A 109 -18.17 -5.04 -0.57
N LYS A 110 -19.38 -5.66 -0.66
CA LYS A 110 -20.52 -5.01 -1.27
C LYS A 110 -21.05 -3.88 -0.40
N GLU A 111 -21.28 -4.14 0.88
CA GLU A 111 -21.74 -3.12 1.85
C GLU A 111 -20.78 -1.93 1.90
N GLU A 112 -19.48 -2.18 2.03
CA GLU A 112 -18.45 -1.13 2.02
C GLU A 112 -18.48 -0.29 0.73
N THR A 113 -18.66 -0.95 -0.42
CA THR A 113 -18.71 -0.25 -1.71
C THR A 113 -19.96 0.61 -1.85
N GLU A 114 -21.11 0.14 -1.35
CA GLU A 114 -22.37 0.89 -1.32
C GLU A 114 -22.27 2.10 -0.37
N ASP A 115 -21.66 1.95 0.80
CA ASP A 115 -21.42 3.02 1.76
C ASP A 115 -20.51 4.10 1.17
N VAL A 116 -19.41 3.70 0.53
CA VAL A 116 -18.50 4.65 -0.15
C VAL A 116 -19.24 5.41 -1.24
N LEU A 117 -20.10 4.74 -2.01
CA LEU A 117 -20.90 5.40 -3.05
C LEU A 117 -21.88 6.43 -2.47
N ASP A 118 -22.56 6.09 -1.36
CA ASP A 118 -23.44 7.01 -0.65
C ASP A 118 -22.66 8.23 -0.13
N HIS A 119 -21.50 8.00 0.46
CA HIS A 119 -20.63 9.06 0.98
C HIS A 119 -20.19 10.04 -0.12
N LEU A 120 -19.83 9.52 -1.31
CA LEU A 120 -19.42 10.33 -2.45
C LEU A 120 -20.60 11.13 -3.05
N GLN A 121 -21.81 10.53 -3.10
CA GLN A 121 -22.97 11.16 -3.72
C GLN A 121 -23.67 12.16 -2.78
N ASN A 122 -23.89 11.76 -1.52
CA ASN A 122 -24.81 12.42 -0.61
C ASN A 122 -24.12 13.16 0.55
N LYS A 123 -22.92 12.73 0.96
CA LYS A 123 -22.21 13.30 2.12
C LYS A 123 -21.02 14.20 1.74
N ASN A 124 -20.90 14.58 0.47
CA ASN A 124 -19.84 15.46 -0.04
C ASN A 124 -18.41 15.03 0.30
N GLN A 125 -18.20 13.73 0.51
CA GLN A 125 -16.85 13.18 0.69
C GLN A 125 -16.11 13.08 -0.65
N ARG A 126 -14.78 13.02 -0.58
CA ARG A 126 -13.91 12.84 -1.73
C ARG A 126 -13.17 11.51 -1.62
N LEU A 127 -12.77 10.98 -2.75
CA LEU A 127 -11.91 9.82 -2.84
C LEU A 127 -10.49 10.28 -3.18
N TYR A 128 -9.52 9.72 -2.50
CA TYR A 128 -8.10 9.98 -2.71
C TYR A 128 -7.38 8.72 -3.16
N VAL A 129 -6.44 8.88 -4.06
CA VAL A 129 -5.47 7.84 -4.41
C VAL A 129 -4.26 8.03 -3.51
N PHE A 130 -3.93 7.00 -2.78
CA PHE A 130 -2.85 7.00 -1.80
C PHE A 130 -1.76 5.99 -2.18
N THR A 131 -0.51 6.40 -2.11
CA THR A 131 0.67 5.53 -2.18
C THR A 131 1.57 5.84 -1.00
N GLY A 132 1.81 4.88 -0.13
CA GLY A 132 2.71 4.99 1.01
C GLY A 132 3.98 4.19 0.80
N LEU A 133 5.12 4.80 1.09
CA LEU A 133 6.45 4.22 0.94
C LEU A 133 7.22 4.34 2.24
N VAL A 134 7.97 3.31 2.58
CA VAL A 134 8.89 3.29 3.72
C VAL A 134 10.28 2.95 3.20
N TYR A 135 11.25 3.83 3.44
CA TYR A 135 12.65 3.63 3.09
C TYR A 135 13.46 3.38 4.36
N THR A 136 14.35 2.40 4.29
CA THR A 136 15.34 2.14 5.36
C THR A 136 16.67 1.74 4.76
N TYR A 137 17.75 1.87 5.54
CA TYR A 137 19.10 1.52 5.11
C TYR A 137 19.93 0.97 6.27
N ALA A 138 20.94 0.17 5.94
CA ALA A 138 21.89 -0.40 6.90
C ALA A 138 23.27 -0.60 6.26
N GLU A 139 24.29 -0.80 7.10
CA GLU A 139 25.68 -1.01 6.66
C GLU A 139 25.94 -2.43 6.09
N SER A 140 25.04 -3.40 6.36
CA SER A 140 25.11 -4.74 5.79
C SER A 140 23.72 -5.25 5.39
N LYS A 141 23.70 -6.27 4.53
CA LYS A 141 22.43 -6.90 4.07
C LYS A 141 21.69 -7.55 5.25
N GLU A 142 22.42 -8.25 6.12
CA GLU A 142 21.85 -8.95 7.29
C GLU A 142 21.22 -7.95 8.28
N ALA A 143 21.88 -6.81 8.49
CA ALA A 143 21.34 -5.74 9.33
C ALA A 143 20.09 -5.12 8.68
N LEU A 144 20.11 -4.91 7.34
CA LEU A 144 18.95 -4.43 6.61
C LEU A 144 17.76 -5.38 6.74
N ASP A 145 17.96 -6.68 6.53
CA ASP A 145 16.90 -7.69 6.64
C ASP A 145 16.29 -7.71 8.04
N THR A 146 17.11 -7.60 9.07
CA THR A 146 16.63 -7.53 10.45
C THR A 146 15.77 -6.29 10.68
N GLN A 147 16.18 -5.13 10.17
CA GLN A 147 15.41 -3.89 10.26
C GLN A 147 14.09 -3.98 9.50
N VAL A 148 14.11 -4.50 8.28
CA VAL A 148 12.92 -4.69 7.43
C VAL A 148 11.90 -5.60 8.11
N LEU A 149 12.33 -6.72 8.68
CA LEU A 149 11.45 -7.62 9.43
C LEU A 149 10.80 -6.92 10.63
N ARG A 150 11.54 -6.07 11.34
CA ARG A 150 11.00 -5.26 12.43
C ARG A 150 9.95 -4.26 11.95
N ILE A 151 10.25 -3.52 10.88
CA ILE A 151 9.32 -2.55 10.28
C ILE A 151 8.04 -3.27 9.83
N ILE A 152 8.15 -4.40 9.11
CA ILE A 152 6.99 -5.18 8.68
C ILE A 152 6.18 -5.71 9.87
N SER A 153 6.84 -6.17 10.93
CA SER A 153 6.15 -6.67 12.13
C SER A 153 5.36 -5.56 12.83
N THR A 154 5.98 -4.39 13.02
CA THR A 154 5.31 -3.22 13.64
C THR A 154 4.16 -2.71 12.77
N ALA A 155 4.34 -2.65 11.46
CA ALA A 155 3.28 -2.28 10.52
C ALA A 155 2.08 -3.24 10.61
N ARG A 156 2.32 -4.56 10.67
CA ARG A 156 1.26 -5.57 10.82
C ARG A 156 0.51 -5.47 12.13
N GLN A 157 1.18 -5.14 13.24
CA GLN A 157 0.52 -4.91 14.53
C GLN A 157 -0.48 -3.75 14.45
N ASN A 158 -0.23 -2.80 13.55
CA ASN A 158 -1.08 -1.65 13.28
C ASN A 158 -1.97 -1.84 12.03
N SER A 159 -2.21 -3.09 11.62
CA SER A 159 -3.07 -3.42 10.47
C SER A 159 -2.59 -2.85 9.13
N ILE A 160 -1.28 -2.60 8.99
CA ILE A 160 -0.65 -2.17 7.73
C ILE A 160 0.15 -3.34 7.15
N GLU A 161 -0.16 -3.74 5.92
CA GLU A 161 0.62 -4.74 5.18
C GLU A 161 1.61 -4.03 4.26
N LEU A 162 2.91 -4.29 4.45
CA LEU A 162 3.99 -3.80 3.61
C LEU A 162 4.42 -4.88 2.60
N ASP A 163 4.69 -4.44 1.37
CA ASP A 163 5.27 -5.25 0.30
C ASP A 163 6.75 -4.88 0.15
N THR A 164 7.62 -5.87 -0.03
CA THR A 164 9.08 -5.68 -0.20
C THR A 164 9.44 -5.06 -1.54
N TYR A 165 8.52 -4.96 -2.45
CA TYR A 165 8.63 -4.33 -3.76
C TYR A 165 9.79 -4.86 -4.60
N ASP A 166 9.94 -6.18 -4.59
CA ASP A 166 11.01 -6.91 -5.26
C ASP A 166 11.08 -6.58 -6.75
N TYR A 167 12.28 -6.57 -7.32
CA TYR A 167 12.59 -6.22 -8.71
C TYR A 167 12.26 -4.76 -9.12
N ARG A 168 11.63 -3.98 -8.26
CA ARG A 168 11.15 -2.61 -8.54
C ARG A 168 11.73 -1.56 -7.60
N GLN A 169 12.83 -1.89 -6.93
CA GLN A 169 13.51 -1.00 -5.98
C GLN A 169 13.93 0.34 -6.62
N ARG A 170 14.23 0.34 -7.92
CA ARG A 170 14.53 1.57 -8.66
C ARG A 170 13.34 2.54 -8.69
N GLN A 171 12.13 2.03 -8.97
CA GLN A 171 10.92 2.84 -8.96
C GLN A 171 10.61 3.35 -7.54
N GLY A 172 10.76 2.48 -6.54
CA GLY A 172 10.61 2.83 -5.13
C GLY A 172 11.56 3.96 -4.73
N LEU A 173 12.86 3.81 -5.00
CA LEU A 173 13.87 4.80 -4.66
C LEU A 173 13.62 6.16 -5.34
N ASN A 174 13.26 6.16 -6.63
CA ASN A 174 12.94 7.40 -7.34
C ASN A 174 11.70 8.09 -6.76
N SER A 175 10.75 7.31 -6.21
CA SER A 175 9.54 7.86 -5.59
C SER A 175 9.76 8.34 -4.16
N ILE A 176 10.75 7.81 -3.43
CA ILE A 176 11.04 8.28 -2.07
C ILE A 176 11.72 9.66 -2.06
N LEU A 177 12.39 10.01 -3.15
CA LEU A 177 13.04 11.31 -3.29
C LEU A 177 11.98 12.43 -3.34
N PRO A 178 12.22 13.59 -2.70
CA PRO A 178 11.25 14.68 -2.61
C PRO A 178 11.13 15.47 -3.94
N LEU A 179 10.99 14.76 -5.05
CA LEU A 179 10.87 15.32 -6.40
C LEU A 179 9.43 15.45 -6.89
N GLY A 180 8.46 14.99 -6.08
CA GLY A 180 7.04 15.06 -6.42
C GLY A 180 6.57 14.06 -7.48
N HIS A 181 7.39 13.08 -7.85
CA HIS A 181 7.04 12.07 -8.83
C HIS A 181 6.86 10.69 -8.20
N ASN A 182 5.67 10.12 -8.36
CA ASN A 182 5.38 8.75 -7.96
C ASN A 182 5.53 7.81 -9.16
N HIS A 183 6.47 6.86 -9.07
CA HIS A 183 6.70 5.80 -10.06
C HIS A 183 6.17 4.44 -9.60
N VAL A 184 5.53 4.40 -8.42
CA VAL A 184 4.98 3.17 -7.84
C VAL A 184 3.54 3.00 -8.26
N GLU A 185 3.22 1.85 -8.84
CA GLU A 185 1.88 1.53 -9.33
C GLU A 185 0.93 1.07 -8.21
N ILE A 186 1.47 0.62 -7.07
CA ILE A 186 0.66 0.19 -5.93
C ILE A 186 0.04 1.42 -5.27
N SER A 187 -1.27 1.49 -5.32
CA SER A 187 -2.04 2.56 -4.69
C SER A 187 -3.29 2.02 -4.01
N ARG A 188 -3.82 2.80 -3.07
CA ARG A 188 -5.07 2.54 -2.37
C ARG A 188 -6.00 3.71 -2.50
N MET A 189 -7.29 3.44 -2.35
CA MET A 189 -8.32 4.46 -2.34
C MET A 189 -8.79 4.68 -0.90
N PHE A 190 -8.81 5.94 -0.49
CA PHE A 190 -9.32 6.35 0.80
C PHE A 190 -10.40 7.41 0.64
N THR A 191 -11.41 7.37 1.49
CA THR A 191 -12.36 8.48 1.62
C THR A 191 -11.76 9.58 2.50
N SER A 192 -12.28 10.80 2.40
CA SER A 192 -11.81 11.92 3.24
C SER A 192 -11.91 11.67 4.74
N ALA A 193 -12.79 10.79 5.18
CA ALA A 193 -12.89 10.40 6.59
C ALA A 193 -11.73 9.48 7.02
N GLN A 194 -11.27 8.59 6.13
CA GLN A 194 -10.14 7.70 6.38
C GLN A 194 -8.80 8.45 6.26
N ASP A 195 -8.70 9.43 5.36
CA ASP A 195 -7.50 10.24 5.15
C ASP A 195 -7.19 11.15 6.36
N SER A 196 -8.20 11.53 7.13
CA SER A 196 -8.02 12.35 8.34
C SER A 196 -7.37 11.61 9.52
N ILE A 197 -7.20 10.29 9.41
CA ILE A 197 -6.57 9.45 10.45
C ILE A 197 -5.08 9.25 10.13
N LEU A 198 -4.67 9.43 8.90
CA LEU A 198 -3.28 9.34 8.44
C LEU A 198 -2.58 10.70 8.44
#